data_0fb06852464d7c8418d960487bf923b5
#
_entry.id   0fb06852464d7c8418d960487bf923b5
#
_cell.length_a   1.000
_cell.length_b   1.000
_cell.length_c   1.000
_cell.angle_alpha   90.00
_cell.angle_beta   90.00
_cell.angle_gamma   90.00
#
_symmetry.space_group_name_H-M   'P 1'
#
loop_
_entity.id
_entity.type
_entity.pdbx_description
1 polymer ?
#
loop_
_entity_poly.entity_id
_entity_poly.type
_entity_poly.pdbx_seq_one_letter_code
_entity_poly.pdbx_strand_id
1 'polypeptide(L)'
;MLYQEIAEGVSMPMLGFGTFLTAGTDCQRAVAEAIRAGYRMIDTAEAYSNEAEVGSGVKASGVERRELFLVTKVNFKSYGRTRETVEASLRKLRTDYLDLVLLHWPFADYYAAWRVLEALRAEGKVRAIGVSNFEPDRLLDLIAYNAEKPAVNQIETHLYCQRRREHAWEEKYGVRHMAYAPLGQGKANAMFTEPAVREIAARYGKTPAQVLLRRSVQDGVAVIPKSVHPERIRENLDIFDFALTAEEMAALAALDRAEALIGNPAAPELVEMARQW
;
A
#
# COMPACT_ATOMS: atom_id res chain seq x y z
N MET A 1 6.42 15.16 5.38
CA MET A 1 5.92 14.09 4.50
C MET A 1 6.72 14.11 3.21
N LEU A 2 7.21 12.96 2.72
CA LEU A 2 7.86 12.82 1.41
C LEU A 2 6.83 12.34 0.39
N TYR A 3 7.03 12.73 -0.88
CA TYR A 3 6.17 12.34 -2.00
C TYR A 3 7.01 11.75 -3.12
N GLN A 4 6.42 10.88 -3.92
CA GLN A 4 7.02 10.28 -5.10
C GLN A 4 6.05 10.43 -6.29
N GLU A 5 6.53 10.90 -7.42
CA GLU A 5 5.74 10.93 -8.64
C GLU A 5 5.55 9.51 -9.17
N ILE A 6 4.29 9.13 -9.40
CA ILE A 6 3.90 7.80 -9.87
C ILE A 6 3.32 7.82 -11.29
N ALA A 7 2.81 8.97 -11.73
CA ALA A 7 2.35 9.26 -13.07
C ALA A 7 2.46 10.76 -13.29
N GLU A 8 2.34 11.23 -14.54
CA GLU A 8 2.41 12.65 -14.87
C GLU A 8 1.39 13.46 -14.03
N GLY A 9 1.91 14.39 -13.23
CA GLY A 9 1.12 15.23 -12.34
C GLY A 9 0.45 14.51 -11.16
N VAL A 10 0.84 13.27 -10.87
CA VAL A 10 0.31 12.47 -9.75
C VAL A 10 1.42 12.12 -8.76
N SER A 11 1.48 12.85 -7.66
CA SER A 11 2.43 12.63 -6.56
C SER A 11 1.77 11.87 -5.42
N MET A 12 2.35 10.72 -5.05
CA MET A 12 1.89 9.83 -3.99
C MET A 12 2.71 10.05 -2.71
N PRO A 13 2.08 10.18 -1.52
CA PRO A 13 2.81 10.17 -0.26
C PRO A 13 3.58 8.86 -0.05
N MET A 14 4.80 8.93 0.49
CA MET A 14 5.62 7.76 0.81
C MET A 14 5.18 7.04 2.09
N LEU A 15 4.26 7.64 2.85
CA LEU A 15 3.64 7.04 4.02
C LEU A 15 2.14 7.26 3.96
N GLY A 16 1.38 6.17 3.94
CA GLY A 16 -0.07 6.15 3.99
C GLY A 16 -0.59 5.43 5.22
N PHE A 17 -1.91 5.49 5.39
CA PHE A 17 -2.63 4.79 6.46
C PHE A 17 -3.43 3.64 5.87
N GLY A 18 -3.09 2.40 6.26
CA GLY A 18 -3.81 1.19 5.86
C GLY A 18 -5.07 0.97 6.69
N THR A 19 -6.11 0.38 6.09
CA THR A 19 -7.40 0.13 6.75
C THR A 19 -7.79 -1.35 6.83
N PHE A 20 -6.93 -2.28 6.41
CA PHE A 20 -7.21 -3.71 6.51
C PHE A 20 -7.47 -4.15 7.95
N LEU A 21 -8.47 -5.00 8.16
CA LEU A 21 -8.93 -5.46 9.49
C LEU A 21 -9.36 -4.31 10.42
N THR A 22 -9.98 -3.27 9.85
CA THR A 22 -10.72 -2.28 10.62
C THR A 22 -12.17 -2.25 10.14
N ALA A 23 -13.12 -2.05 11.05
CA ALA A 23 -14.54 -2.05 10.72
C ALA A 23 -15.31 -1.02 11.57
N GLY A 24 -16.52 -0.67 11.12
CA GLY A 24 -17.48 0.14 11.86
C GLY A 24 -16.90 1.48 12.34
N THR A 25 -17.31 1.89 13.52
CA THR A 25 -16.92 3.17 14.13
C THR A 25 -15.41 3.28 14.40
N ASP A 26 -14.71 2.16 14.64
CA ASP A 26 -13.26 2.17 14.84
C ASP A 26 -12.52 2.50 13.55
N CYS A 27 -12.98 1.99 12.41
CA CYS A 27 -12.42 2.35 11.11
C CYS A 27 -12.61 3.85 10.83
N GLN A 28 -13.83 4.35 10.95
CA GLN A 28 -14.15 5.77 10.75
C GLN A 28 -13.30 6.67 11.65
N ARG A 29 -13.21 6.35 12.95
CA ARG A 29 -12.43 7.12 13.92
C ARG A 29 -10.94 7.11 13.57
N ALA A 30 -10.35 5.92 13.33
CA ALA A 30 -8.93 5.78 13.05
C ALA A 30 -8.53 6.54 11.75
N VAL A 31 -9.34 6.50 10.70
CA VAL A 31 -9.12 7.26 9.46
C VAL A 31 -9.15 8.77 9.74
N ALA A 32 -10.16 9.26 10.47
CA ALA A 32 -10.25 10.68 10.79
C ALA A 32 -9.06 11.16 11.65
N GLU A 33 -8.64 10.36 12.63
CA GLU A 33 -7.47 10.65 13.48
C GLU A 33 -6.17 10.64 12.68
N ALA A 34 -5.98 9.65 11.79
CA ALA A 34 -4.80 9.58 10.93
C ALA A 34 -4.69 10.84 10.05
N ILE A 35 -5.77 11.25 9.40
CA ILE A 35 -5.77 12.46 8.55
C ILE A 35 -5.49 13.71 9.40
N ARG A 36 -6.12 13.87 10.57
CA ARG A 36 -5.85 14.99 11.50
C ARG A 36 -4.42 15.00 12.01
N ALA A 37 -3.83 13.82 12.21
CA ALA A 37 -2.42 13.69 12.61
C ALA A 37 -1.44 14.11 11.51
N GLY A 38 -1.88 14.14 10.23
CA GLY A 38 -1.06 14.56 9.09
C GLY A 38 -0.89 13.53 7.99
N TYR A 39 -1.50 12.36 8.08
CA TYR A 39 -1.55 11.44 6.93
C TYR A 39 -2.30 12.09 5.77
N ARG A 40 -1.79 11.85 4.55
CA ARG A 40 -2.41 12.35 3.33
C ARG A 40 -2.76 11.23 2.34
N MET A 41 -2.35 10.00 2.60
CA MET A 41 -2.75 8.81 1.85
C MET A 41 -3.54 7.85 2.74
N ILE A 42 -4.69 7.36 2.24
CA ILE A 42 -5.52 6.33 2.88
C ILE A 42 -5.66 5.17 1.90
N ASP A 43 -5.27 3.99 2.35
CA ASP A 43 -5.36 2.74 1.57
C ASP A 43 -6.48 1.84 2.11
N THR A 44 -7.41 1.50 1.22
CA THR A 44 -8.49 0.54 1.46
C THR A 44 -8.62 -0.44 0.31
N ALA A 45 -9.68 -1.25 0.29
CA ALA A 45 -10.03 -2.15 -0.81
C ALA A 45 -11.51 -2.54 -0.75
N GLU A 46 -12.10 -2.88 -1.91
CA GLU A 46 -13.43 -3.48 -2.01
C GLU A 46 -13.59 -4.67 -1.05
N ALA A 47 -12.57 -5.55 -1.04
CA ALA A 47 -12.57 -6.77 -0.25
C ALA A 47 -12.56 -6.54 1.28
N TYR A 48 -12.21 -5.34 1.75
CA TYR A 48 -12.18 -5.04 3.19
C TYR A 48 -13.56 -4.72 3.75
N SER A 49 -14.55 -4.48 2.88
CA SER A 49 -15.93 -4.16 3.24
C SER A 49 -16.08 -2.95 4.17
N ASN A 50 -15.11 -2.02 4.14
CA ASN A 50 -15.06 -0.83 5.02
C ASN A 50 -14.92 0.51 4.27
N GLU A 51 -15.11 0.52 2.94
CA GLU A 51 -14.97 1.74 2.15
C GLU A 51 -15.94 2.85 2.57
N ALA A 52 -17.15 2.50 3.04
CA ALA A 52 -18.13 3.48 3.52
C ALA A 52 -17.70 4.16 4.83
N GLU A 53 -17.10 3.39 5.72
CA GLU A 53 -16.50 3.88 6.98
C GLU A 53 -15.28 4.75 6.70
N VAL A 54 -14.43 4.34 5.75
CA VAL A 54 -13.30 5.15 5.28
C VAL A 54 -13.79 6.49 4.74
N GLY A 55 -14.80 6.50 3.83
CA GLY A 55 -15.40 7.72 3.31
C GLY A 55 -16.00 8.61 4.41
N SER A 56 -16.61 7.99 5.43
CA SER A 56 -17.12 8.72 6.61
C SER A 56 -16.00 9.31 7.45
N GLY A 57 -14.88 8.59 7.64
CA GLY A 57 -13.68 9.07 8.33
C GLY A 57 -13.00 10.22 7.59
N VAL A 58 -12.87 10.11 6.26
CA VAL A 58 -12.36 11.18 5.39
C VAL A 58 -13.20 12.46 5.60
N LYS A 59 -14.52 12.37 5.49
CA LYS A 59 -15.42 13.51 5.71
C LYS A 59 -15.29 14.08 7.13
N ALA A 60 -15.21 13.22 8.14
CA ALA A 60 -15.09 13.63 9.55
C ALA A 60 -13.73 14.25 9.89
N SER A 61 -12.71 14.07 9.06
CA SER A 61 -11.38 14.68 9.27
C SER A 61 -11.40 16.20 9.12
N GLY A 62 -12.28 16.72 8.27
CA GLY A 62 -12.36 18.14 7.91
C GLY A 62 -11.31 18.60 6.90
N VAL A 63 -10.46 17.69 6.38
CA VAL A 63 -9.45 18.00 5.35
C VAL A 63 -10.09 17.94 3.97
N GLU A 64 -9.74 18.88 3.09
CA GLU A 64 -10.25 18.94 1.72
C GLU A 64 -9.84 17.69 0.92
N ARG A 65 -10.77 17.15 0.11
CA ARG A 65 -10.54 15.95 -0.72
C ARG A 65 -9.29 16.06 -1.59
N ARG A 66 -9.02 17.23 -2.15
CA ARG A 66 -7.85 17.47 -3.03
C ARG A 66 -6.49 17.38 -2.32
N GLU A 67 -6.47 17.46 -0.99
CA GLU A 67 -5.27 17.29 -0.17
C GLU A 67 -4.99 15.83 0.17
N LEU A 68 -5.93 14.93 -0.15
CA LEU A 68 -5.85 13.52 0.18
C LEU A 68 -5.59 12.68 -1.06
N PHE A 69 -4.86 11.59 -0.85
CA PHE A 69 -4.58 10.54 -1.81
C PHE A 69 -5.34 9.28 -1.40
N LEU A 70 -6.43 8.94 -2.10
CA LEU A 70 -7.26 7.78 -1.79
C LEU A 70 -6.93 6.61 -2.70
N VAL A 71 -6.62 5.48 -2.08
CA VAL A 71 -6.31 4.22 -2.75
C VAL A 71 -7.40 3.20 -2.44
N THR A 72 -7.92 2.53 -3.46
CA THR A 72 -8.74 1.31 -3.30
C THR A 72 -8.32 0.24 -4.29
N LYS A 73 -8.86 -0.97 -4.14
CA LYS A 73 -8.48 -2.14 -4.94
C LYS A 73 -9.72 -2.88 -5.41
N VAL A 74 -9.72 -3.31 -6.66
CA VAL A 74 -10.75 -4.20 -7.22
C VAL A 74 -10.35 -5.65 -6.91
N ASN A 75 -11.24 -6.40 -6.27
CA ASN A 75 -11.02 -7.81 -5.97
C ASN A 75 -11.11 -8.65 -7.27
N PHE A 76 -10.32 -9.71 -7.37
CA PHE A 76 -10.31 -10.58 -8.56
C PHE A 76 -11.68 -11.20 -8.86
N LYS A 77 -12.54 -11.43 -7.86
CA LYS A 77 -13.93 -11.87 -8.04
C LYS A 77 -14.82 -10.83 -8.74
N SER A 78 -14.39 -9.58 -8.75
CA SER A 78 -15.11 -8.45 -9.35
C SER A 78 -14.53 -8.02 -10.70
N TYR A 79 -13.51 -8.71 -11.23
CA TYR A 79 -12.85 -8.32 -12.49
C TYR A 79 -13.81 -8.30 -13.68
N GLY A 80 -14.81 -9.19 -13.74
CA GLY A 80 -15.85 -9.17 -14.79
C GLY A 80 -16.82 -7.97 -14.70
N ARG A 81 -16.77 -7.17 -13.60
CA ARG A 81 -17.60 -5.99 -13.35
C ARG A 81 -16.75 -4.84 -12.75
N THR A 82 -15.53 -4.67 -13.24
CA THR A 82 -14.56 -3.70 -12.73
C THR A 82 -15.13 -2.27 -12.70
N ARG A 83 -15.83 -1.85 -13.75
CA ARG A 83 -16.42 -0.51 -13.82
C ARG A 83 -17.43 -0.27 -12.70
N GLU A 84 -18.39 -1.15 -12.57
CA GLU A 84 -19.45 -1.06 -11.55
C GLU A 84 -18.86 -1.09 -10.13
N THR A 85 -17.78 -1.87 -9.95
CA THR A 85 -17.05 -1.95 -8.67
C THR A 85 -16.37 -0.63 -8.34
N VAL A 86 -15.63 -0.03 -9.27
CA VAL A 86 -14.99 1.28 -9.05
C VAL A 86 -16.02 2.37 -8.80
N GLU A 87 -17.12 2.39 -9.55
CA GLU A 87 -18.21 3.33 -9.33
C GLU A 87 -18.91 3.13 -7.97
N ALA A 88 -19.02 1.90 -7.50
CA ALA A 88 -19.50 1.61 -6.15
C ALA A 88 -18.51 2.10 -5.08
N SER A 89 -17.21 1.92 -5.29
CA SER A 89 -16.15 2.45 -4.41
C SER A 89 -16.19 3.98 -4.34
N LEU A 90 -16.36 4.68 -5.46
CA LEU A 90 -16.54 6.14 -5.49
C LEU A 90 -17.71 6.57 -4.61
N ARG A 91 -18.87 5.90 -4.74
CA ARG A 91 -20.06 6.22 -3.92
C ARG A 91 -19.82 5.98 -2.43
N LYS A 92 -19.22 4.84 -2.06
CA LYS A 92 -18.92 4.49 -0.65
C LYS A 92 -17.90 5.45 -0.04
N LEU A 93 -16.83 5.78 -0.78
CA LEU A 93 -15.80 6.73 -0.38
C LEU A 93 -16.25 8.19 -0.44
N ARG A 94 -17.45 8.45 -1.02
CA ARG A 94 -18.05 9.79 -1.14
C ARG A 94 -17.15 10.79 -1.89
N THR A 95 -16.66 10.38 -3.04
CA THR A 95 -15.74 11.15 -3.87
C THR A 95 -16.04 10.97 -5.35
N ASP A 96 -15.71 11.95 -6.16
CA ASP A 96 -15.92 11.91 -7.61
C ASP A 96 -14.74 11.29 -8.36
N TYR A 97 -13.59 11.15 -7.70
CA TYR A 97 -12.39 10.52 -8.27
C TYR A 97 -11.59 9.76 -7.23
N LEU A 98 -10.78 8.81 -7.69
CA LEU A 98 -9.77 8.09 -6.90
C LEU A 98 -8.38 8.48 -7.39
N ASP A 99 -7.42 8.58 -6.46
CA ASP A 99 -6.04 8.90 -6.83
C ASP A 99 -5.32 7.68 -7.37
N LEU A 100 -5.60 6.47 -6.83
CA LEU A 100 -5.03 5.22 -7.30
C LEU A 100 -6.03 4.08 -7.13
N VAL A 101 -6.22 3.27 -8.19
CA VAL A 101 -6.96 2.01 -8.12
C VAL A 101 -6.05 0.87 -8.51
N LEU A 102 -6.02 -0.19 -7.69
CA LEU A 102 -5.21 -1.37 -7.91
C LEU A 102 -6.05 -2.57 -8.32
N LEU A 103 -5.55 -3.42 -9.21
CA LEU A 103 -5.99 -4.81 -9.29
C LEU A 103 -5.38 -5.55 -8.10
N HIS A 104 -6.25 -6.16 -7.25
CA HIS A 104 -5.82 -6.66 -5.93
C HIS A 104 -4.97 -7.93 -6.00
N TRP A 105 -5.16 -8.78 -7.03
CA TRP A 105 -4.47 -10.05 -7.20
C TRP A 105 -4.25 -10.39 -8.68
N PRO A 106 -3.18 -11.10 -9.04
CA PRO A 106 -2.91 -11.57 -10.42
C PRO A 106 -3.71 -12.85 -10.75
N PHE A 107 -5.00 -12.88 -10.41
CA PHE A 107 -5.89 -14.01 -10.61
C PHE A 107 -7.01 -13.64 -11.59
N ALA A 108 -7.74 -14.63 -12.10
CA ALA A 108 -8.85 -14.45 -13.04
C ALA A 108 -8.47 -13.62 -14.29
N ASP A 109 -9.42 -12.95 -14.93
CA ASP A 109 -9.19 -12.15 -16.13
C ASP A 109 -8.76 -10.71 -15.77
N TYR A 110 -7.56 -10.57 -15.21
CA TYR A 110 -7.01 -9.27 -14.86
C TYR A 110 -6.65 -8.41 -16.08
N TYR A 111 -6.47 -8.99 -17.28
CA TYR A 111 -6.26 -8.22 -18.51
C TYR A 111 -7.50 -7.43 -18.92
N ALA A 112 -8.67 -8.07 -18.91
CA ALA A 112 -9.92 -7.36 -19.19
C ALA A 112 -10.19 -6.29 -18.13
N ALA A 113 -9.97 -6.60 -16.85
CA ALA A 113 -10.10 -5.66 -15.76
C ALA A 113 -9.15 -4.46 -15.92
N TRP A 114 -7.90 -4.69 -16.32
CA TRP A 114 -6.91 -3.64 -16.57
C TRP A 114 -7.37 -2.65 -17.64
N ARG A 115 -7.86 -3.13 -18.77
CA ARG A 115 -8.36 -2.27 -19.86
C ARG A 115 -9.56 -1.42 -19.43
N VAL A 116 -10.37 -1.93 -18.51
CA VAL A 116 -11.45 -1.12 -17.89
C VAL A 116 -10.87 -0.03 -17.01
N LEU A 117 -9.81 -0.29 -16.24
CA LEU A 117 -9.13 0.73 -15.45
C LEU A 117 -8.48 1.80 -16.34
N GLU A 118 -7.86 1.42 -17.46
CA GLU A 118 -7.34 2.37 -18.47
C GLU A 118 -8.45 3.31 -18.97
N ALA A 119 -9.62 2.77 -19.28
CA ALA A 119 -10.78 3.58 -19.71
C ALA A 119 -11.27 4.51 -18.59
N LEU A 120 -11.37 4.05 -17.35
CA LEU A 120 -11.77 4.88 -16.21
C LEU A 120 -10.77 5.99 -15.91
N ARG A 121 -9.47 5.74 -16.15
CA ARG A 121 -8.43 6.76 -16.06
C ARG A 121 -8.60 7.81 -17.16
N ALA A 122 -8.83 7.41 -18.39
CA ALA A 122 -9.09 8.33 -19.49
C ALA A 122 -10.34 9.20 -19.27
N GLU A 123 -11.36 8.67 -18.56
CA GLU A 123 -12.56 9.40 -18.14
C GLU A 123 -12.32 10.35 -16.96
N GLY A 124 -11.13 10.34 -16.34
CA GLY A 124 -10.81 11.16 -15.17
C GLY A 124 -11.40 10.68 -13.85
N LYS A 125 -12.04 9.50 -13.81
CA LYS A 125 -12.55 8.89 -12.56
C LYS A 125 -11.42 8.33 -11.67
N VAL A 126 -10.28 8.01 -12.27
CA VAL A 126 -9.08 7.49 -11.60
C VAL A 126 -7.87 8.26 -12.10
N ARG A 127 -7.00 8.75 -11.22
CA ARG A 127 -5.81 9.52 -11.60
C ARG A 127 -4.64 8.63 -11.99
N ALA A 128 -4.47 7.50 -11.30
CA ALA A 128 -3.44 6.50 -11.58
C ALA A 128 -4.00 5.09 -11.36
N ILE A 129 -3.47 4.13 -12.13
CA ILE A 129 -3.85 2.71 -12.04
C ILE A 129 -2.62 1.88 -11.72
N GLY A 130 -2.80 0.81 -10.95
CA GLY A 130 -1.71 -0.05 -10.53
C GLY A 130 -2.18 -1.47 -10.20
N VAL A 131 -1.29 -2.25 -9.64
CA VAL A 131 -1.53 -3.65 -9.31
C VAL A 131 -1.09 -3.95 -7.88
N SER A 132 -1.51 -5.09 -7.36
CA SER A 132 -1.07 -5.61 -6.07
C SER A 132 -0.79 -7.11 -6.18
N ASN A 133 0.26 -7.58 -5.53
CA ASN A 133 0.69 -8.98 -5.52
C ASN A 133 1.15 -9.53 -6.88
N PHE A 134 1.57 -8.68 -7.80
CA PHE A 134 2.11 -9.10 -9.09
C PHE A 134 3.60 -9.40 -8.96
N GLU A 135 3.96 -10.65 -9.21
CA GLU A 135 5.36 -11.05 -9.36
C GLU A 135 5.93 -10.49 -10.68
N PRO A 136 7.27 -10.39 -10.83
CA PRO A 136 7.89 -9.74 -11.98
C PRO A 136 7.43 -10.27 -13.35
N ASP A 137 7.21 -11.57 -13.50
CA ASP A 137 6.73 -12.18 -14.75
C ASP A 137 5.32 -11.69 -15.10
N ARG A 138 4.40 -11.64 -14.13
CA ARG A 138 3.03 -11.15 -14.33
C ARG A 138 2.98 -9.66 -14.57
N LEU A 139 3.84 -8.89 -13.85
CA LEU A 139 3.96 -7.46 -14.03
C LEU A 139 4.43 -7.12 -15.46
N LEU A 140 5.49 -7.77 -15.92
CA LEU A 140 6.05 -7.54 -17.24
C LEU A 140 5.10 -7.96 -18.37
N ASP A 141 4.40 -9.08 -18.20
CA ASP A 141 3.41 -9.55 -19.13
C ASP A 141 2.26 -8.53 -19.27
N LEU A 142 1.77 -7.99 -18.15
CA LEU A 142 0.75 -6.93 -18.16
C LEU A 142 1.26 -5.67 -18.89
N ILE A 143 2.49 -5.25 -18.64
CA ILE A 143 3.11 -4.08 -19.29
C ILE A 143 3.25 -4.29 -20.80
N ALA A 144 3.65 -5.49 -21.22
CA ALA A 144 3.93 -5.79 -22.62
C ALA A 144 2.68 -5.77 -23.52
N TYR A 145 1.51 -6.08 -22.98
CA TYR A 145 0.29 -6.32 -23.75
C TYR A 145 -0.86 -5.35 -23.48
N ASN A 146 -0.59 -4.22 -22.80
CA ASN A 146 -1.58 -3.17 -22.55
C ASN A 146 -1.00 -1.80 -22.89
N ALA A 147 -1.88 -0.80 -23.02
CA ALA A 147 -1.49 0.55 -23.45
C ALA A 147 -0.77 1.32 -22.33
N GLU A 148 -1.18 1.08 -21.09
CA GLU A 148 -0.60 1.74 -19.92
C GLU A 148 0.12 0.72 -19.03
N LYS A 149 1.24 1.15 -18.44
CA LYS A 149 1.92 0.38 -17.41
C LYS A 149 1.34 0.69 -16.03
N PRO A 150 1.40 -0.25 -15.07
CA PRO A 150 1.07 0.06 -13.69
C PRO A 150 1.95 1.19 -13.12
N ALA A 151 1.32 2.15 -12.46
CA ALA A 151 2.03 3.21 -11.75
C ALA A 151 2.68 2.67 -10.45
N VAL A 152 2.01 1.72 -9.81
CA VAL A 152 2.39 1.13 -8.52
C VAL A 152 2.17 -0.38 -8.56
N ASN A 153 3.06 -1.14 -7.93
CA ASN A 153 2.82 -2.50 -7.48
C ASN A 153 2.85 -2.53 -5.94
N GLN A 154 1.74 -2.92 -5.30
CA GLN A 154 1.64 -3.02 -3.85
C GLN A 154 1.83 -4.48 -3.43
N ILE A 155 2.95 -4.80 -2.78
CA ILE A 155 3.30 -6.17 -2.38
C ILE A 155 3.72 -6.23 -0.91
N GLU A 156 3.65 -7.44 -0.31
CA GLU A 156 4.15 -7.68 1.03
C GLU A 156 5.64 -7.34 1.11
N THR A 157 6.00 -6.34 1.94
CA THR A 157 7.39 -5.93 2.10
C THR A 157 7.67 -5.49 3.53
N HIS A 158 8.64 -6.13 4.17
CA HIS A 158 9.06 -5.85 5.54
C HIS A 158 10.51 -6.33 5.76
N LEU A 159 11.03 -6.23 6.99
CA LEU A 159 12.43 -6.54 7.32
C LEU A 159 12.92 -7.91 6.84
N TYR A 160 12.08 -8.95 6.97
CA TYR A 160 12.43 -10.34 6.60
C TYR A 160 12.03 -10.71 5.16
N CYS A 161 11.28 -9.84 4.48
CA CYS A 161 10.87 -10.01 3.09
C CYS A 161 11.02 -8.66 2.36
N GLN A 162 12.25 -8.35 1.94
CA GLN A 162 12.58 -7.01 1.43
C GLN A 162 12.28 -6.84 -0.06
N ARG A 163 11.87 -7.93 -0.73
CA ARG A 163 11.43 -7.90 -2.15
C ARG A 163 12.42 -7.21 -3.09
N ARG A 164 13.72 -7.40 -2.89
CA ARG A 164 14.77 -6.70 -3.67
C ARG A 164 14.73 -7.01 -5.15
N ARG A 165 14.44 -8.28 -5.50
CA ARG A 165 14.30 -8.71 -6.88
C ARG A 165 13.12 -8.03 -7.55
N GLU A 166 11.97 -8.02 -6.88
CA GLU A 166 10.74 -7.39 -7.34
C GLU A 166 10.96 -5.88 -7.49
N HIS A 167 11.52 -5.24 -6.49
CA HIS A 167 11.85 -3.80 -6.51
C HIS A 167 12.77 -3.44 -7.69
N ALA A 168 13.82 -4.22 -7.96
CA ALA A 168 14.72 -3.97 -9.08
C ALA A 168 14.01 -4.05 -10.45
N TRP A 169 13.06 -4.98 -10.62
CA TRP A 169 12.26 -5.06 -11.82
C TRP A 169 11.24 -3.92 -11.94
N GLU A 170 10.61 -3.54 -10.84
CA GLU A 170 9.70 -2.40 -10.75
C GLU A 170 10.41 -1.10 -11.12
N GLU A 171 11.57 -0.84 -10.52
CA GLU A 171 12.40 0.33 -10.81
C GLU A 171 12.81 0.40 -12.28
N LYS A 172 13.27 -0.72 -12.86
CA LYS A 172 13.66 -0.82 -14.26
C LYS A 172 12.56 -0.39 -15.23
N TYR A 173 11.29 -0.67 -14.90
CA TYR A 173 10.14 -0.33 -15.73
C TYR A 173 9.42 0.95 -15.25
N GLY A 174 9.95 1.61 -14.23
CA GLY A 174 9.38 2.83 -13.66
C GLY A 174 8.01 2.61 -13.02
N VAL A 175 7.82 1.42 -12.42
CA VAL A 175 6.70 1.10 -11.53
C VAL A 175 7.15 1.42 -10.10
N ARG A 176 6.29 1.99 -9.25
CA ARG A 176 6.65 2.33 -7.88
C ARG A 176 6.26 1.21 -6.93
N HIS A 177 7.17 0.94 -5.99
CA HIS A 177 6.97 -0.08 -4.96
C HIS A 177 6.16 0.49 -3.79
N MET A 178 5.10 -0.21 -3.38
CA MET A 178 4.34 0.08 -2.17
C MET A 178 4.30 -1.16 -1.28
N ALA A 179 4.62 -1.00 0.00
CA ALA A 179 4.66 -2.09 0.97
C ALA A 179 3.35 -2.19 1.77
N TYR A 180 2.61 -3.28 1.62
CA TYR A 180 1.65 -3.65 2.65
C TYR A 180 2.33 -4.50 3.73
N ALA A 181 1.73 -4.57 4.93
CA ALA A 181 2.28 -5.23 6.11
C ALA A 181 3.73 -4.84 6.45
N PRO A 182 4.14 -3.53 6.35
CA PRO A 182 5.53 -3.13 6.59
C PRO A 182 6.01 -3.46 8.01
N LEU A 183 5.07 -3.67 8.93
CA LEU A 183 5.31 -4.09 10.31
C LEU A 183 4.79 -5.54 10.59
N GLY A 184 4.72 -6.40 9.57
CA GLY A 184 4.43 -7.84 9.71
C GLY A 184 3.02 -8.20 10.16
N GLN A 185 2.04 -7.30 10.10
CA GLN A 185 0.60 -7.56 10.36
C GLN A 185 0.34 -8.40 11.64
N GLY A 186 0.90 -7.95 12.78
CA GLY A 186 0.76 -8.64 14.07
C GLY A 186 1.78 -9.75 14.31
N LYS A 187 2.61 -10.11 13.34
CA LYS A 187 3.70 -11.10 13.45
C LYS A 187 5.08 -10.45 13.66
N ALA A 188 5.12 -9.15 13.95
CA ALA A 188 6.34 -8.33 13.99
C ALA A 188 7.24 -8.52 15.22
N ASN A 189 6.82 -9.24 16.25
CA ASN A 189 7.57 -9.30 17.51
C ASN A 189 9.06 -9.68 17.31
N ALA A 190 9.35 -10.62 16.41
CA ALA A 190 10.73 -10.99 16.09
C ALA A 190 11.49 -9.82 15.44
N MET A 191 10.90 -9.09 14.49
CA MET A 191 11.53 -7.94 13.84
C MET A 191 11.84 -6.80 14.82
N PHE A 192 10.95 -6.54 15.78
CA PHE A 192 11.13 -5.49 16.78
C PHE A 192 12.20 -5.83 17.83
N THR A 193 12.51 -7.11 17.99
CA THR A 193 13.53 -7.59 18.94
C THR A 193 14.90 -7.85 18.31
N GLU A 194 15.03 -7.70 17.00
CA GLU A 194 16.34 -7.81 16.33
C GLU A 194 17.34 -6.83 16.94
N PRO A 195 18.55 -7.29 17.30
CA PRO A 195 19.55 -6.45 17.96
C PRO A 195 19.86 -5.17 17.18
N ALA A 196 20.09 -5.29 15.87
CA ALA A 196 20.36 -4.12 15.02
C ALA A 196 19.21 -3.11 15.00
N VAL A 197 17.95 -3.57 14.95
CA VAL A 197 16.78 -2.67 14.98
C VAL A 197 16.69 -1.92 16.30
N ARG A 198 16.90 -2.63 17.43
CA ARG A 198 16.84 -2.02 18.78
C ARG A 198 17.98 -1.04 19.02
N GLU A 199 19.19 -1.38 18.58
CA GLU A 199 20.36 -0.50 18.71
C GLU A 199 20.16 0.81 17.93
N ILE A 200 19.70 0.70 16.68
CA ILE A 200 19.37 1.87 15.84
C ILE A 200 18.24 2.68 16.48
N ALA A 201 17.18 2.04 16.93
CA ALA A 201 16.06 2.70 17.60
C ALA A 201 16.53 3.51 18.82
N ALA A 202 17.37 2.92 19.68
CA ALA A 202 17.93 3.60 20.86
C ALA A 202 18.81 4.82 20.48
N ARG A 203 19.60 4.69 19.40
CA ARG A 203 20.48 5.78 18.91
C ARG A 203 19.71 7.02 18.52
N TYR A 204 18.57 6.87 17.87
CA TYR A 204 17.73 7.97 17.39
C TYR A 204 16.61 8.37 18.38
N GLY A 205 16.46 7.67 19.52
CA GLY A 205 15.33 7.88 20.43
C GLY A 205 13.99 7.52 19.79
N LYS A 206 13.98 6.57 18.86
CA LYS A 206 12.80 6.13 18.13
C LYS A 206 12.39 4.70 18.54
N THR A 207 11.19 4.29 18.14
CA THR A 207 10.75 2.92 18.33
C THR A 207 11.26 2.01 17.21
N PRO A 208 11.32 0.67 17.40
CA PRO A 208 11.57 -0.28 16.34
C PRO A 208 10.65 -0.12 15.13
N ALA A 209 9.37 0.18 15.35
CA ALA A 209 8.41 0.41 14.27
C ALA A 209 8.81 1.61 13.41
N GLN A 210 9.19 2.72 14.02
CA GLN A 210 9.65 3.92 13.30
C GLN A 210 10.91 3.64 12.48
N VAL A 211 11.87 2.89 13.02
CA VAL A 211 13.09 2.48 12.28
C VAL A 211 12.75 1.66 11.04
N LEU A 212 11.86 0.67 11.17
CA LEU A 212 11.46 -0.19 10.04
C LEU A 212 10.69 0.58 8.97
N LEU A 213 9.79 1.49 9.35
CA LEU A 213 9.09 2.36 8.42
C LEU A 213 10.05 3.33 7.72
N ARG A 214 10.94 3.96 8.49
CA ARG A 214 11.97 4.86 7.94
C ARG A 214 12.88 4.16 6.95
N ARG A 215 13.35 2.96 7.30
CA ARG A 215 14.17 2.12 6.40
C ARG A 215 13.48 1.94 5.04
N SER A 216 12.21 1.53 5.04
CA SER A 216 11.48 1.28 3.79
C SER A 216 11.30 2.56 2.96
N VAL A 217 10.91 3.67 3.61
CA VAL A 217 10.78 4.98 2.93
C VAL A 217 12.11 5.46 2.37
N GLN A 218 13.21 5.25 3.09
CA GLN A 218 14.56 5.64 2.65
C GLN A 218 15.09 4.78 1.51
N ASP A 219 14.59 3.55 1.38
CA ASP A 219 14.84 2.62 0.28
C ASP A 219 13.93 2.89 -0.94
N GLY A 220 13.16 3.98 -0.93
CA GLY A 220 12.25 4.35 -2.03
C GLY A 220 10.92 3.60 -2.04
N VAL A 221 10.60 2.85 -0.99
CA VAL A 221 9.38 2.05 -0.86
C VAL A 221 8.32 2.81 -0.06
N ALA A 222 7.16 3.07 -0.65
CA ALA A 222 6.03 3.64 0.08
C ALA A 222 5.44 2.61 1.05
N VAL A 223 5.00 3.04 2.24
CA VAL A 223 4.50 2.15 3.30
C VAL A 223 3.10 2.53 3.77
N ILE A 224 2.29 1.52 4.11
CA ILE A 224 0.92 1.72 4.60
C ILE A 224 0.68 0.99 5.94
N PRO A 225 1.36 1.40 7.04
CA PRO A 225 1.09 0.84 8.35
C PRO A 225 -0.36 1.09 8.78
N LYS A 226 -0.89 0.20 9.62
CA LYS A 226 -2.26 0.27 10.16
C LYS A 226 -2.23 0.25 11.68
N SER A 227 -3.04 1.11 12.29
CA SER A 227 -3.36 1.05 13.72
C SER A 227 -4.75 1.63 13.99
N VAL A 228 -5.40 1.16 15.06
CA VAL A 228 -6.62 1.77 15.61
C VAL A 228 -6.32 2.55 16.92
N HIS A 229 -5.06 2.56 17.35
CA HIS A 229 -4.59 3.22 18.57
C HIS A 229 -4.02 4.60 18.20
N PRO A 230 -4.56 5.70 18.73
CA PRO A 230 -4.16 7.07 18.37
C PRO A 230 -2.67 7.35 18.56
N GLU A 231 -2.09 6.83 19.64
CA GLU A 231 -0.66 6.97 19.94
C GLU A 231 0.21 6.33 18.86
N ARG A 232 -0.12 5.11 18.41
CA ARG A 232 0.62 4.42 17.35
C ARG A 232 0.41 5.06 15.97
N ILE A 233 -0.77 5.65 15.72
CA ILE A 233 -1.03 6.41 14.50
C ILE A 233 -0.04 7.58 14.40
N ARG A 234 0.16 8.33 15.49
CA ARG A 234 1.12 9.45 15.53
C ARG A 234 2.56 8.96 15.49
N GLU A 235 2.90 7.91 16.25
CA GLU A 235 4.22 7.29 16.27
C GLU A 235 4.67 6.85 14.87
N ASN A 236 3.82 6.13 14.12
CA ASN A 236 4.13 5.67 12.78
C ASN A 236 4.32 6.82 11.76
N LEU A 237 3.73 7.98 12.01
CA LEU A 237 3.89 9.17 11.18
C LEU A 237 5.22 9.89 11.43
N ASP A 238 5.76 9.80 12.65
CA ASP A 238 6.94 10.53 13.12
C ASP A 238 8.24 9.82 12.72
N ILE A 239 8.50 9.75 11.38
CA ILE A 239 9.65 9.07 10.78
C ILE A 239 10.47 9.95 9.83
N PHE A 240 10.16 11.26 9.75
CA PHE A 240 10.78 12.15 8.77
C PHE A 240 11.83 13.09 9.37
N ASP A 241 12.05 13.06 10.68
CA ASP A 241 12.97 13.91 11.43
C ASP A 241 14.37 13.29 11.65
N PHE A 242 14.58 12.04 11.19
CA PHE A 242 15.87 11.34 11.23
C PHE A 242 16.13 10.59 9.92
N ALA A 243 17.38 10.21 9.70
CA ALA A 243 17.78 9.38 8.57
C ALA A 243 18.75 8.30 9.03
N LEU A 244 18.61 7.09 8.50
CA LEU A 244 19.54 5.99 8.74
C LEU A 244 20.80 6.18 7.92
N THR A 245 21.98 5.85 8.49
CA THR A 245 23.26 5.87 7.77
C THR A 245 23.30 4.72 6.74
N ALA A 246 24.29 4.76 5.84
CA ALA A 246 24.50 3.69 4.87
C ALA A 246 24.81 2.36 5.56
N GLU A 247 25.58 2.39 6.65
CA GLU A 247 25.93 1.20 7.46
C GLU A 247 24.68 0.62 8.16
N GLU A 248 23.81 1.46 8.69
CA GLU A 248 22.55 1.06 9.31
C GLU A 248 21.59 0.45 8.27
N MET A 249 21.48 1.08 7.10
CA MET A 249 20.70 0.53 5.99
C MET A 249 21.26 -0.84 5.55
N ALA A 250 22.58 -1.00 5.47
CA ALA A 250 23.21 -2.28 5.13
C ALA A 250 22.98 -3.35 6.22
N ALA A 251 23.07 -2.98 7.50
CA ALA A 251 22.80 -3.90 8.61
C ALA A 251 21.34 -4.41 8.60
N LEU A 252 20.37 -3.52 8.36
CA LEU A 252 18.97 -3.91 8.22
C LEU A 252 18.72 -4.71 6.94
N ALA A 253 19.42 -4.37 5.87
CA ALA A 253 19.37 -5.08 4.61
C ALA A 253 19.86 -6.54 4.74
N ALA A 254 20.84 -6.82 5.59
CA ALA A 254 21.36 -8.17 5.85
C ALA A 254 20.37 -9.10 6.59
N LEU A 255 19.29 -8.55 7.15
CA LEU A 255 18.25 -9.31 7.83
C LEU A 255 17.14 -9.84 6.88
N ASP A 256 17.31 -9.64 5.58
CA ASP A 256 16.40 -10.23 4.59
C ASP A 256 16.49 -11.76 4.61
N ARG A 257 15.33 -12.40 4.68
CA ARG A 257 15.19 -13.86 4.66
C ARG A 257 14.43 -14.35 3.43
N ALA A 258 13.93 -13.42 2.61
CA ALA A 258 12.98 -13.70 1.53
C ALA A 258 11.73 -14.49 2.02
N GLU A 259 11.31 -14.25 3.28
CA GLU A 259 10.26 -15.00 3.96
C GLU A 259 9.00 -14.16 4.08
N ALA A 260 7.98 -14.47 3.26
CA ALA A 260 6.67 -13.84 3.36
C ALA A 260 5.91 -14.36 4.60
N LEU A 261 5.26 -13.46 5.34
CA LEU A 261 4.46 -13.78 6.53
C LEU A 261 2.97 -13.90 6.23
N ILE A 262 2.50 -13.29 5.14
CA ILE A 262 1.07 -13.20 4.80
C ILE A 262 0.71 -14.26 3.75
N GLY A 263 1.58 -14.49 2.78
CA GLY A 263 1.38 -15.50 1.75
C GLY A 263 2.31 -15.33 0.56
N ASN A 264 2.35 -16.34 -0.29
CA ASN A 264 3.12 -16.30 -1.54
C ASN A 264 2.18 -16.19 -2.75
N PRO A 265 2.09 -15.02 -3.41
CA PRO A 265 1.22 -14.84 -4.58
C PRO A 265 1.54 -15.76 -5.77
N ALA A 266 2.78 -16.26 -5.85
CA ALA A 266 3.22 -17.19 -6.88
C ALA A 266 2.89 -18.67 -6.56
N ALA A 267 2.41 -18.98 -5.35
CA ALA A 267 2.09 -20.34 -4.96
C ALA A 267 0.81 -20.84 -5.64
N PRO A 268 0.83 -21.97 -6.37
CA PRO A 268 -0.36 -22.55 -6.96
C PRO A 268 -1.48 -22.84 -5.95
N GLU A 269 -1.11 -23.20 -4.73
CA GLU A 269 -2.02 -23.49 -3.62
C GLU A 269 -2.86 -22.26 -3.25
N LEU A 270 -2.29 -21.05 -3.37
CA LEU A 270 -3.04 -19.82 -3.13
C LEU A 270 -4.12 -19.60 -4.21
N VAL A 271 -3.82 -19.95 -5.46
CA VAL A 271 -4.79 -19.88 -6.56
C VAL A 271 -5.94 -20.88 -6.33
N GLU A 272 -5.61 -22.10 -5.88
CA GLU A 272 -6.64 -23.11 -5.54
C GLU A 272 -7.54 -22.62 -4.40
N MET A 273 -6.96 -22.07 -3.32
CA MET A 273 -7.72 -21.50 -2.22
C MET A 273 -8.59 -20.32 -2.68
N ALA A 274 -8.04 -19.44 -3.53
CA ALA A 274 -8.75 -18.26 -4.02
C ALA A 274 -10.03 -18.63 -4.83
N ARG A 275 -10.09 -19.80 -5.45
CA ARG A 275 -11.30 -20.30 -6.13
C ARG A 275 -12.45 -20.58 -5.15
N GLN A 276 -12.13 -20.76 -3.87
CA GLN A 276 -13.11 -21.07 -2.81
C GLN A 276 -13.56 -19.80 -2.04
N TRP A 277 -12.84 -18.72 -2.18
CA TRP A 277 -13.18 -17.41 -1.59
C TRP A 277 -14.33 -16.76 -2.38
#